data_da0ccb4e0be8783e59e93ca47abb7a5b
#
_entry.id   da0ccb4e0be8783e59e93ca47abb7a5b
#
_cell.length_a   1.000
_cell.length_b   1.000
_cell.length_c   1.000
_cell.angle_alpha   90.00
_cell.angle_beta   90.00
_cell.angle_gamma   90.00
#
_symmetry.space_group_name_H-M   'P 1'
#
loop_
_entity.id
_entity.type
_entity.pdbx_description
1 polymer ?
#
loop_
_entity_poly.entity_id
_entity_poly.type
_entity_poly.pdbx_seq_one_letter_code
_entity_poly.pdbx_strand_id
1 'polypeptide(L)'
;MIKIYGMESCPYCTYVKEQIKGNDNFCYIDIGTDVHELHNFLELRDNLDVFKPYKEEGDVGIPCFVLEDGTVTLEPNDVGLHSLSEKMCRLDGSGC
;
A
#
# COMPACT_ATOMS: atom_id res chain seq x y z
N MET A 1 -9.21 -9.45 -8.47
CA MET A 1 -7.80 -9.35 -8.03
C MET A 1 -7.53 -7.97 -7.45
N ILE A 2 -6.92 -7.92 -6.30
CA ILE A 2 -6.58 -6.65 -5.63
C ILE A 2 -5.22 -6.19 -6.13
N LYS A 3 -5.15 -4.96 -6.63
CA LYS A 3 -3.88 -4.37 -7.07
C LYS A 3 -3.21 -3.64 -5.91
N ILE A 4 -1.90 -3.76 -5.81
CA ILE A 4 -1.11 -3.08 -4.79
C ILE A 4 -0.04 -2.25 -5.49
N TYR A 5 -0.13 -0.94 -5.36
CA TYR A 5 0.93 -0.05 -5.85
C TYR A 5 1.94 0.15 -4.73
N GLY A 6 3.20 -0.12 -5.01
CA GLY A 6 4.26 -0.02 -4.04
C GLY A 6 5.62 0.18 -4.67
N MET A 7 6.66 0.14 -3.83
CA MET A 7 8.04 0.37 -4.27
C MET A 7 8.98 -0.45 -3.40
N GLU A 8 10.02 -1.04 -3.98
CA GLU A 8 10.94 -1.90 -3.24
C GLU A 8 11.70 -1.16 -2.14
N SER A 9 11.97 0.12 -2.32
CA SER A 9 12.69 0.92 -1.33
C SER A 9 11.82 1.27 -0.11
N CYS A 10 10.53 0.98 -0.15
CA CYS A 10 9.60 1.27 0.94
C CYS A 10 9.46 0.05 1.86
N PRO A 11 9.86 0.15 3.15
CA PRO A 11 9.77 -1.00 4.06
C PRO A 11 8.33 -1.51 4.27
N TYR A 12 7.36 -0.60 4.27
CA TYR A 12 5.94 -0.98 4.41
C TYR A 12 5.47 -1.78 3.21
N CYS A 13 5.94 -1.41 2.02
CA CYS A 13 5.60 -2.11 0.79
C CYS A 13 6.22 -3.50 0.73
N THR A 14 7.48 -3.64 1.14
CA THR A 14 8.16 -4.94 1.13
C THR A 14 7.52 -5.90 2.13
N TYR A 15 7.08 -5.39 3.28
CA TYR A 15 6.38 -6.21 4.26
C TYR A 15 5.06 -6.75 3.71
N VAL A 16 4.30 -5.89 3.02
CA VAL A 16 3.05 -6.30 2.36
C VAL A 16 3.35 -7.33 1.26
N LYS A 17 4.37 -7.08 0.46
CA LYS A 17 4.77 -7.98 -0.63
C LYS A 17 5.09 -9.39 -0.12
N GLU A 18 5.77 -9.48 1.02
CA GLU A 18 6.06 -10.78 1.64
C GLU A 18 4.80 -11.52 2.06
N GLN A 19 3.80 -10.81 2.58
CA GLN A 19 2.56 -11.41 3.04
C GLN A 19 1.74 -12.01 1.90
N ILE A 20 1.83 -11.43 0.70
CA ILE A 20 1.04 -11.90 -0.45
C ILE A 20 1.75 -12.92 -1.31
N LYS A 21 2.94 -13.35 -0.94
CA LYS A 21 3.69 -14.35 -1.68
C LYS A 21 2.87 -15.61 -1.87
N GLY A 22 2.73 -16.06 -3.12
CA GLY A 22 1.95 -17.24 -3.44
C GLY A 22 0.45 -17.05 -3.41
N ASN A 23 -0.04 -15.82 -3.23
CA ASN A 23 -1.46 -15.52 -3.18
C ASN A 23 -1.91 -14.85 -4.49
N ASP A 24 -2.65 -15.59 -5.31
CA ASP A 24 -3.08 -15.14 -6.64
C ASP A 24 -4.19 -14.08 -6.60
N ASN A 25 -4.73 -13.77 -5.41
CA ASN A 25 -5.75 -12.73 -5.27
C ASN A 25 -5.16 -11.32 -5.30
N PHE A 26 -3.85 -11.21 -5.26
CA PHE A 26 -3.15 -9.92 -5.22
C PHE A 26 -2.22 -9.78 -6.43
N CYS A 27 -2.11 -8.55 -6.93
CA CYS A 27 -1.17 -8.20 -7.98
C CYS A 27 -0.32 -7.02 -7.50
N TYR A 28 0.96 -7.25 -7.27
CA TYR A 28 1.87 -6.20 -6.82
C TYR A 28 2.43 -5.44 -8.01
N ILE A 29 2.30 -4.13 -7.99
CA ILE A 29 2.76 -3.24 -9.07
C ILE A 29 3.82 -2.31 -8.49
N ASP A 30 5.05 -2.41 -9.02
CA ASP A 30 6.16 -1.58 -8.59
C ASP A 30 6.18 -0.28 -9.39
N ILE A 31 5.86 0.83 -8.72
CA ILE A 31 5.84 2.14 -9.37
C ILE A 31 7.24 2.74 -9.51
N GLY A 32 8.24 2.10 -8.93
CA GLY A 32 9.63 2.56 -9.03
C GLY A 32 10.35 2.09 -10.29
N THR A 33 9.80 1.09 -10.99
CA THR A 33 10.41 0.52 -12.18
C THR A 33 9.64 0.77 -13.47
N ASP A 34 8.44 1.33 -13.37
CA ASP A 34 7.59 1.58 -14.54
C ASP A 34 6.90 2.95 -14.41
N VAL A 35 7.32 3.87 -15.27
CA VAL A 35 6.79 5.24 -15.23
C VAL A 35 5.29 5.30 -15.56
N HIS A 36 4.78 4.36 -16.35
CA HIS A 36 3.35 4.30 -16.67
C HIS A 36 2.53 3.93 -15.44
N GLU A 37 3.04 3.00 -14.65
CA GLU A 37 2.37 2.63 -13.42
C GLU A 37 2.48 3.72 -12.36
N LEU A 38 3.59 4.44 -12.32
CA LEU A 38 3.73 5.62 -11.46
C LEU A 38 2.69 6.67 -11.84
N HIS A 39 2.49 6.89 -13.13
CA HIS A 39 1.47 7.83 -13.62
C HIS A 39 0.07 7.40 -13.17
N ASN A 40 -0.26 6.13 -13.31
CA ASN A 40 -1.55 5.60 -12.90
C ASN A 40 -1.78 5.79 -11.40
N PHE A 41 -0.75 5.54 -10.60
CA PHE A 41 -0.82 5.75 -9.15
C PHE A 41 -1.04 7.22 -8.82
N LEU A 42 -0.30 8.13 -9.47
CA LEU A 42 -0.42 9.57 -9.22
C LEU A 42 -1.80 10.11 -9.57
N GLU A 43 -2.46 9.56 -10.60
CA GLU A 43 -3.83 9.94 -10.91
C GLU A 43 -4.78 9.60 -9.76
N LEU A 44 -4.59 8.45 -9.12
CA LEU A 44 -5.37 8.10 -7.94
C LEU A 44 -5.06 9.04 -6.78
N ARG A 45 -3.77 9.26 -6.52
CA ARG A 45 -3.31 10.08 -5.40
C ARG A 45 -3.82 11.52 -5.49
N ASP A 46 -3.81 12.08 -6.69
CA ASP A 46 -4.19 13.48 -6.89
C ASP A 46 -5.69 13.71 -6.89
N ASN A 47 -6.49 12.68 -7.15
CA ASN A 47 -7.93 12.83 -7.34
C ASN A 47 -8.80 12.24 -6.22
N LEU A 48 -8.25 11.39 -5.35
CA LEU A 48 -9.02 10.72 -4.32
C LEU A 48 -8.77 11.29 -2.93
N ASP A 49 -9.86 11.49 -2.19
CA ASP A 49 -9.80 12.08 -0.85
C ASP A 49 -9.10 11.18 0.17
N VAL A 50 -9.04 9.88 -0.08
CA VAL A 50 -8.38 8.94 0.84
C VAL A 50 -6.90 9.26 1.02
N PHE A 51 -6.28 9.90 0.05
CA PHE A 51 -4.87 10.29 0.12
C PHE A 51 -4.64 11.62 0.83
N LYS A 52 -5.69 12.38 1.10
CA LYS A 52 -5.55 13.73 1.64
C LYS A 52 -4.71 13.81 2.93
N PRO A 53 -4.95 12.98 3.96
CA PRO A 53 -4.10 13.02 5.16
C PRO A 53 -2.64 12.71 4.87
N TYR A 54 -2.39 11.80 3.93
CA TYR A 54 -1.03 11.40 3.57
C TYR A 54 -0.31 12.50 2.82
N LYS A 55 -1.00 13.21 1.93
CA LYS A 55 -0.42 14.35 1.21
C LYS A 55 -0.09 15.48 2.16
N GLU A 56 -0.92 15.74 3.15
CA GLU A 56 -0.69 16.78 4.15
C GLU A 56 0.54 16.50 4.99
N GLU A 57 0.83 15.23 5.25
CA GLU A 57 2.02 14.81 5.99
C GLU A 57 3.26 14.65 5.11
N GLY A 58 3.11 14.83 3.81
CA GLY A 58 4.21 14.66 2.87
C GLY A 58 4.50 13.21 2.51
N ASP A 59 3.58 12.30 2.82
CA ASP A 59 3.75 10.89 2.51
C ASP A 59 3.38 10.60 1.04
N VAL A 60 4.02 9.57 0.49
CA VAL A 60 3.74 9.12 -0.88
C VAL A 60 2.36 8.50 -0.98
N GLY A 61 1.96 7.73 0.02
CA GLY A 61 0.67 7.03 0.02
C GLY A 61 0.78 5.60 -0.49
N ILE A 62 1.89 4.93 -0.22
CA ILE A 62 2.10 3.52 -0.55
C ILE A 62 2.38 2.74 0.73
N PRO A 63 2.01 1.46 0.79
CA PRO A 63 1.31 0.69 -0.25
C PRO A 63 -0.13 1.16 -0.43
N CYS A 64 -0.58 1.17 -1.68
CA CYS A 64 -1.94 1.58 -2.04
C CYS A 64 -2.68 0.38 -2.61
N PHE A 65 -3.86 0.09 -2.08
CA PHE A 65 -4.65 -1.09 -2.46
C PHE A 65 -5.87 -0.67 -3.27
N VAL A 66 -6.02 -1.25 -4.45
CA VAL A 66 -7.19 -1.03 -5.31
C VAL A 66 -7.98 -2.33 -5.36
N LEU A 67 -9.16 -2.33 -4.75
CA LEU A 67 -10.02 -3.50 -4.66
C LEU A 67 -10.70 -3.78 -6.00
N GLU A 68 -11.31 -4.97 -6.10
CA GLU A 68 -11.96 -5.40 -7.35
C GLU A 68 -13.11 -4.48 -7.77
N ASP A 69 -13.78 -3.86 -6.81
CA ASP A 69 -14.89 -2.93 -7.09
C ASP A 69 -14.43 -1.50 -7.36
N GLY A 70 -13.10 -1.28 -7.39
CA GLY A 70 -12.54 0.06 -7.62
C GLY A 70 -12.30 0.87 -6.35
N THR A 71 -12.68 0.35 -5.19
CA THR A 71 -12.41 1.02 -3.91
C THR A 71 -10.91 1.08 -3.65
N VAL A 72 -10.44 2.24 -3.18
CA VAL A 72 -9.02 2.45 -2.88
C VAL A 72 -8.85 2.63 -1.38
N THR A 73 -7.90 1.91 -0.80
CA THR A 73 -7.56 2.03 0.62
C THR A 73 -6.04 2.00 0.78
N LEU A 74 -5.58 2.63 1.87
CA LEU A 74 -4.16 2.65 2.22
C LEU A 74 -3.89 1.79 3.46
N GLU A 75 -4.93 1.13 3.98
CA GLU A 75 -4.83 0.30 5.18
C GLU A 75 -4.72 -1.18 4.81
N PRO A 76 -3.57 -1.83 5.11
CA PRO A 76 -3.41 -3.27 4.83
C PRO A 76 -4.49 -4.12 5.51
N ASN A 77 -4.97 -3.70 6.67
CA ASN A 77 -6.00 -4.44 7.41
C ASN A 77 -7.31 -4.55 6.63
N ASP A 78 -7.59 -3.59 5.75
CA ASP A 78 -8.82 -3.60 4.94
C ASP A 78 -8.82 -4.72 3.90
N VAL A 79 -7.66 -5.28 3.59
CA VAL A 79 -7.53 -6.38 2.63
C VAL A 79 -6.99 -7.66 3.29
N GLY A 80 -7.08 -7.73 4.63
CA GLY A 80 -6.69 -8.92 5.37
C GLY A 80 -5.20 -9.06 5.62
N LEU A 81 -4.43 -7.99 5.44
CA LEU A 81 -2.99 -7.99 5.66
C LEU A 81 -2.65 -7.21 6.93
N HIS A 82 -1.40 -7.30 7.34
CA HIS A 82 -0.89 -6.58 8.52
C HIS A 82 0.04 -5.45 8.10
N SER A 83 0.03 -4.35 8.85
CA SER A 83 0.94 -3.23 8.60
C SER A 83 2.27 -3.45 9.33
N LEU A 84 3.33 -2.85 8.81
CA LEU A 84 4.64 -2.90 9.45
C LEU A 84 4.61 -2.17 10.81
N SER A 85 3.84 -1.09 10.90
CA SER A 85 3.65 -0.37 12.17
C SER A 85 3.09 -1.26 13.26
N GLU A 86 2.11 -2.08 12.92
CA GLU A 86 1.51 -3.05 13.84
C GLU A 86 2.55 -4.07 14.32
N LYS A 87 3.37 -4.58 13.40
CA LYS A 87 4.44 -5.52 13.74
C LYS A 87 5.47 -4.88 14.67
N MET A 88 5.87 -3.65 14.39
CA MET A 88 6.85 -2.93 15.20
C MET A 88 6.34 -2.67 16.60
N CYS A 89 5.07 -2.32 16.73
CA CYS A 89 4.43 -2.12 18.04
C CYS A 89 4.47 -3.40 18.88
N ARG A 90 4.19 -4.55 18.26
CA ARG A 90 4.24 -5.85 18.95
C ARG A 90 5.64 -6.20 19.42
N LEU A 91 6.65 -5.89 18.61
CA LEU A 91 8.04 -6.16 18.95
C LEU A 91 8.50 -5.32 20.14
N ASP A 92 8.01 -4.09 20.22
CA ASP A 92 8.34 -3.20 21.34
C ASP A 92 7.60 -3.56 22.63
N GLY A 93 6.59 -4.42 22.54
CA GLY A 93 5.78 -4.79 23.70
C GLY A 93 4.91 -3.67 24.22
N SER A 94 4.80 -2.58 23.48
CA SER A 94 4.05 -1.39 23.92
C SER A 94 2.54 -1.52 23.68
N GLY A 95 2.12 -2.47 22.89
CA GLY A 95 0.70 -2.69 22.62
C GLY A 95 0.03 -1.48 21.98
N CYS A 96 0.51 -1.09 20.83
CA CYS A 96 -0.06 0.04 20.09
C CYS A 96 -1.56 -0.01 19.95
#